data_7c67fd79a29151a2b5d7ec94fc3e9794
#
_entry.id   7c67fd79a29151a2b5d7ec94fc3e9794
#
_cell.length_a   1.000
_cell.length_b   1.000
_cell.length_c   1.000
_cell.angle_alpha   90.00
_cell.angle_beta   90.00
_cell.angle_gamma   90.00
#
_symmetry.space_group_name_H-M   'P 1'
#
loop_
_entity.id
_entity.type
_entity.pdbx_description
1 polymer ?
#
loop_
_entity_poly.entity_id
_entity_poly.type
_entity_poly.pdbx_seq_one_letter_code
_entity_poly.pdbx_strand_id
1 'polypeptide(L)'
;MGLKPSAYMPPPWLAYPEYERYSLGFRMGSGEDYLDRFVSWFEALGEKERETYRARFPEPFTWAGWWDDEDRAVYLERGDFCLATRNPDGAPKYTRAQLGKQKLAGKKQKYCFFWGHQPAKDGSVTKSAFSQWWKAEFYGEGERFSSAEQYMMAKKAELFGDAEHRAEILSLRDPKRIKALGREVRGFEEAVWQRFRYAIVLNGSWLKFSQNPDLRDFLLSTGDKILVEASPYDRVWGIGLTEQEEAADNPLKWKGENLLGFALTEVREELRRVTAQEALCDFKSV
;
A
#
# COMPACT_ATOMS: atom_id res chain seq x y z
N MET A 1 9.81 35.33 -22.10
CA MET A 1 8.55 34.98 -21.42
C MET A 1 8.39 33.48 -21.51
N GLY A 2 8.77 32.73 -20.46
CA GLY A 2 8.57 31.30 -20.41
C GLY A 2 7.08 31.02 -20.26
N LEU A 3 6.52 30.32 -21.21
CA LEU A 3 5.18 29.72 -21.07
C LEU A 3 5.16 28.94 -19.77
N LYS A 4 4.26 29.28 -18.83
CA LYS A 4 3.94 28.37 -17.73
C LYS A 4 3.60 27.03 -18.38
N PRO A 5 4.20 25.91 -17.97
CA PRO A 5 3.78 24.62 -18.49
C PRO A 5 2.27 24.53 -18.25
N SER A 6 1.52 24.25 -19.31
CA SER A 6 0.11 23.88 -19.18
C SER A 6 0.06 22.75 -18.17
N ALA A 7 -0.73 22.92 -17.11
CA ALA A 7 -0.87 21.88 -16.10
C ALA A 7 -1.35 20.60 -16.80
N TYR A 8 -0.73 19.47 -16.47
CA TYR A 8 -1.09 18.17 -17.05
C TYR A 8 -2.41 17.69 -16.46
N MET A 9 -3.22 16.98 -17.24
CA MET A 9 -4.26 16.13 -16.65
C MET A 9 -3.60 15.08 -15.75
N PRO A 10 -4.06 14.86 -14.53
CA PRO A 10 -3.53 13.81 -13.69
C PRO A 10 -3.80 12.42 -14.32
N PRO A 11 -2.88 11.45 -14.22
CA PRO A 11 -3.20 10.11 -14.68
C PRO A 11 -4.32 9.49 -13.83
N PRO A 12 -5.06 8.48 -14.34
CA PRO A 12 -6.24 7.93 -13.66
C PRO A 12 -5.99 7.49 -12.22
N TRP A 13 -4.85 6.90 -11.91
CA TRP A 13 -4.49 6.45 -10.56
C TRP A 13 -4.14 7.58 -9.57
N LEU A 14 -3.91 8.81 -10.06
CA LEU A 14 -3.78 10.00 -9.20
C LEU A 14 -5.10 10.76 -9.10
N ALA A 15 -5.91 10.73 -10.15
CA ALA A 15 -7.22 11.38 -10.18
C ALA A 15 -8.24 10.63 -9.29
N TYR A 16 -8.24 9.31 -9.37
CA TYR A 16 -9.14 8.42 -8.64
C TYR A 16 -8.34 7.28 -7.96
N PRO A 17 -7.61 7.59 -6.88
CA PRO A 17 -6.77 6.58 -6.20
C PRO A 17 -7.59 5.47 -5.53
N GLU A 18 -8.91 5.65 -5.38
CA GLU A 18 -9.87 4.67 -4.90
C GLU A 18 -10.32 3.66 -5.96
N TYR A 19 -10.02 3.91 -7.25
CA TYR A 19 -10.40 3.02 -8.34
C TYR A 19 -9.19 2.20 -8.82
N GLU A 20 -9.35 0.92 -8.87
CA GLU A 20 -8.40 0.00 -9.49
C GLU A 20 -8.56 0.00 -11.00
N ARG A 21 -7.53 -0.42 -11.73
CA ARG A 21 -7.46 -0.37 -13.19
C ARG A 21 -8.72 -0.92 -13.89
N TYR A 22 -9.28 -2.00 -13.39
CA TYR A 22 -10.42 -2.70 -13.96
C TYR A 22 -11.71 -2.54 -13.17
N SER A 23 -11.76 -1.61 -12.22
CA SER A 23 -12.93 -1.41 -11.38
C SER A 23 -14.13 -0.88 -12.16
N LEU A 24 -15.33 -1.14 -11.63
CA LEU A 24 -16.56 -0.57 -12.18
C LEU A 24 -16.57 0.96 -12.14
N GLY A 25 -15.77 1.60 -11.25
CA GLY A 25 -15.63 3.05 -11.18
C GLY A 25 -15.15 3.70 -12.48
N PHE A 26 -14.38 2.95 -13.30
CA PHE A 26 -13.94 3.38 -14.63
C PHE A 26 -14.81 2.85 -15.80
N ARG A 27 -15.95 2.23 -15.48
CA ARG A 27 -16.90 1.72 -16.49
C ARG A 27 -18.28 2.36 -16.37
N MET A 28 -18.52 3.12 -15.32
CA MET A 28 -19.81 3.74 -15.02
C MET A 28 -19.62 5.04 -14.25
N GLY A 29 -20.21 6.13 -14.72
CA GLY A 29 -20.27 7.41 -14.03
C GLY A 29 -19.01 8.28 -14.18
N SER A 30 -18.66 9.05 -13.16
CA SER A 30 -17.62 10.11 -13.25
C SER A 30 -16.23 9.58 -13.60
N GLY A 31 -15.89 8.37 -13.19
CA GLY A 31 -14.61 7.75 -13.54
C GLY A 31 -14.51 7.39 -15.01
N GLU A 32 -15.61 6.91 -15.64
CA GLU A 32 -15.69 6.63 -17.05
C GLU A 32 -15.54 7.93 -17.86
N ASP A 33 -16.34 8.95 -17.55
CA ASP A 33 -16.27 10.26 -18.20
C ASP A 33 -14.86 10.87 -18.11
N TYR A 34 -14.20 10.68 -16.95
CA TYR A 34 -12.83 11.15 -16.77
C TYR A 34 -11.85 10.38 -17.65
N LEU A 35 -11.96 9.07 -17.67
CA LEU A 35 -11.07 8.20 -18.44
C LEU A 35 -11.14 8.53 -19.93
N ASP A 36 -12.35 8.72 -20.48
CA ASP A 36 -12.56 9.09 -21.87
C ASP A 36 -11.94 10.44 -22.21
N ARG A 37 -12.12 11.44 -21.32
CA ARG A 37 -11.48 12.76 -21.47
C ARG A 37 -9.95 12.66 -21.38
N PHE A 38 -9.44 11.84 -20.46
CA PHE A 38 -8.01 11.64 -20.29
C PHE A 38 -7.40 10.97 -21.54
N VAL A 39 -7.99 9.91 -22.04
CA VAL A 39 -7.53 9.22 -23.25
C VAL A 39 -7.54 10.17 -24.45
N SER A 40 -8.65 10.88 -24.67
CA SER A 40 -8.77 11.86 -25.76
C SER A 40 -7.71 12.96 -25.66
N TRP A 41 -7.47 13.48 -24.47
CA TRP A 41 -6.44 14.49 -24.22
C TRP A 41 -5.04 13.92 -24.47
N PHE A 42 -4.76 12.72 -23.98
CA PHE A 42 -3.45 12.09 -24.11
C PHE A 42 -3.13 11.73 -25.58
N GLU A 43 -4.11 11.26 -26.34
CA GLU A 43 -3.96 10.96 -27.78
C GLU A 43 -3.73 12.21 -28.62
N ALA A 44 -4.28 13.36 -28.19
CA ALA A 44 -4.06 14.64 -28.86
C ALA A 44 -2.64 15.20 -28.67
N LEU A 45 -1.88 14.70 -27.69
CA LEU A 45 -0.48 15.09 -27.50
C LEU A 45 0.40 14.55 -28.64
N GLY A 46 1.44 15.31 -28.99
CA GLY A 46 2.49 14.82 -29.90
C GLY A 46 3.26 13.64 -29.28
N GLU A 47 3.87 12.81 -30.12
CA GLU A 47 4.60 11.59 -29.67
C GLU A 47 5.64 11.90 -28.57
N LYS A 48 6.47 12.92 -28.77
CA LYS A 48 7.47 13.35 -27.78
C LYS A 48 6.86 13.84 -26.46
N GLU A 49 5.67 14.45 -26.52
CA GLU A 49 4.95 14.89 -25.32
C GLU A 49 4.37 13.69 -24.57
N ARG A 50 3.81 12.71 -25.28
CA ARG A 50 3.35 11.44 -24.68
C ARG A 50 4.48 10.69 -23.99
N GLU A 51 5.64 10.55 -24.64
CA GLU A 51 6.83 9.93 -24.02
C GLU A 51 7.26 10.69 -22.74
N THR A 52 7.27 12.03 -22.82
CA THR A 52 7.63 12.88 -21.69
C THR A 52 6.62 12.71 -20.54
N TYR A 53 5.33 12.61 -20.86
CA TYR A 53 4.27 12.41 -19.89
C TYR A 53 4.39 11.03 -19.20
N ARG A 54 4.54 9.95 -19.97
CA ARG A 54 4.76 8.59 -19.45
C ARG A 54 5.96 8.52 -18.50
N ALA A 55 7.07 9.17 -18.87
CA ALA A 55 8.27 9.21 -18.03
C ALA A 55 8.07 9.99 -16.71
N ARG A 56 7.20 11.01 -16.71
CA ARG A 56 6.88 11.81 -15.52
C ARG A 56 5.87 11.15 -14.60
N PHE A 57 4.95 10.41 -15.15
CA PHE A 57 3.85 9.78 -14.45
C PHE A 57 3.87 8.25 -14.63
N PRO A 58 4.86 7.57 -14.02
CA PRO A 58 4.94 6.12 -14.11
C PRO A 58 3.74 5.47 -13.39
N GLU A 59 3.17 4.45 -14.00
CA GLU A 59 2.07 3.69 -13.42
C GLU A 59 2.48 2.97 -12.12
N PRO A 60 1.59 2.86 -11.12
CA PRO A 60 1.84 2.04 -9.94
C PRO A 60 1.87 0.55 -10.30
N PHE A 61 2.42 -0.28 -9.40
CA PHE A 61 2.55 -1.73 -9.63
C PHE A 61 1.21 -2.41 -9.94
N THR A 62 0.09 -1.89 -9.42
CA THR A 62 -1.27 -2.38 -9.70
C THR A 62 -1.79 -1.99 -11.08
N TRP A 63 -1.10 -1.09 -11.79
CA TRP A 63 -1.45 -0.61 -13.13
C TRP A 63 -0.36 -0.93 -14.16
N ALA A 64 0.60 -1.77 -13.82
CA ALA A 64 1.75 -2.05 -14.68
C ALA A 64 1.30 -2.47 -16.09
N GLY A 65 1.88 -1.82 -17.11
CA GLY A 65 1.54 -2.01 -18.51
C GLY A 65 0.40 -1.14 -19.05
N TRP A 66 -0.14 -0.23 -18.23
CA TRP A 66 -1.17 0.70 -18.67
C TRP A 66 -0.77 1.50 -19.91
N TRP A 67 0.46 2.03 -19.92
CA TRP A 67 0.94 2.88 -21.00
C TRP A 67 1.12 2.18 -22.36
N ASP A 68 1.22 0.87 -22.35
CA ASP A 68 1.41 0.04 -23.55
C ASP A 68 0.17 -0.75 -23.92
N ASP A 69 -0.95 -0.47 -23.25
CA ASP A 69 -2.22 -1.21 -23.38
C ASP A 69 -2.05 -2.73 -23.11
N GLU A 70 -1.15 -3.06 -22.21
CA GLU A 70 -0.87 -4.43 -21.76
C GLU A 70 -1.20 -4.58 -20.28
N ASP A 71 -1.50 -5.79 -19.83
CA ASP A 71 -1.52 -6.12 -18.41
C ASP A 71 -0.20 -6.79 -18.05
N ARG A 72 0.69 -6.02 -17.43
CA ARG A 72 1.98 -6.49 -16.92
C ARG A 72 2.02 -6.50 -15.39
N ALA A 73 0.88 -6.28 -14.75
CA ALA A 73 0.79 -6.45 -13.30
C ALA A 73 1.05 -7.91 -12.93
N VAL A 74 1.76 -8.11 -11.84
CA VAL A 74 2.06 -9.44 -11.33
C VAL A 74 0.98 -9.79 -10.31
N TYR A 75 0.42 -10.99 -10.42
CA TYR A 75 -0.66 -11.44 -9.55
C TYR A 75 -0.29 -12.68 -8.75
N LEU A 76 -0.81 -12.76 -7.54
CA LEU A 76 -0.92 -14.00 -6.76
C LEU A 76 -2.37 -14.49 -6.85
N GLU A 77 -2.51 -15.75 -7.24
CA GLU A 77 -3.81 -16.38 -7.49
C GLU A 77 -4.00 -17.66 -6.70
N ARG A 78 -5.25 -17.88 -6.25
CA ARG A 78 -5.73 -19.14 -5.69
C ARG A 78 -7.24 -19.26 -5.92
N GLY A 79 -7.66 -20.11 -6.86
CA GLY A 79 -9.07 -20.17 -7.29
C GLY A 79 -9.50 -18.82 -7.85
N ASP A 80 -10.61 -18.30 -7.32
CA ASP A 80 -11.13 -16.98 -7.71
C ASP A 80 -10.43 -15.81 -7.01
N PHE A 81 -9.57 -16.08 -6.01
CA PHE A 81 -8.80 -15.04 -5.34
C PHE A 81 -7.63 -14.61 -6.21
N CYS A 82 -7.57 -13.31 -6.52
CA CYS A 82 -6.51 -12.70 -7.31
C CYS A 82 -6.08 -11.39 -6.65
N LEU A 83 -4.79 -11.18 -6.49
CA LEU A 83 -4.26 -9.98 -5.84
C LEU A 83 -2.97 -9.52 -6.53
N ALA A 84 -2.92 -8.24 -6.93
CA ALA A 84 -1.71 -7.65 -7.49
C ALA A 84 -0.57 -7.65 -6.45
N THR A 85 0.66 -7.91 -6.92
CA THR A 85 1.85 -7.93 -6.08
C THR A 85 3.05 -7.36 -6.84
N ARG A 86 4.10 -6.99 -6.12
CA ARG A 86 5.34 -6.51 -6.75
C ARG A 86 6.28 -7.63 -7.18
N ASN A 87 6.24 -8.76 -6.48
CA ASN A 87 7.09 -9.91 -6.75
C ASN A 87 6.24 -11.14 -7.08
N PRO A 88 6.62 -11.95 -8.07
CA PRO A 88 5.81 -13.09 -8.53
C PRO A 88 5.51 -14.15 -7.45
N ASP A 89 6.35 -14.23 -6.42
CA ASP A 89 6.17 -15.13 -5.27
C ASP A 89 5.47 -14.46 -4.07
N GLY A 90 5.09 -13.18 -4.21
CA GLY A 90 4.51 -12.38 -3.13
C GLY A 90 5.47 -12.05 -1.99
N ALA A 91 6.77 -12.32 -2.17
CA ALA A 91 7.77 -12.10 -1.13
C ALA A 91 8.09 -10.60 -0.95
N PRO A 92 8.53 -10.18 0.26
CA PRO A 92 8.97 -8.83 0.50
C PRO A 92 10.27 -8.50 -0.25
N LYS A 93 10.39 -7.26 -0.74
CA LYS A 93 11.65 -6.70 -1.27
C LYS A 93 12.75 -6.66 -0.22
N TYR A 94 12.39 -6.38 1.02
CA TYR A 94 13.28 -6.30 2.17
C TYR A 94 13.08 -7.48 3.10
N THR A 95 14.17 -8.02 3.64
CA THR A 95 14.12 -9.08 4.65
C THR A 95 15.07 -8.78 5.80
N ARG A 96 14.73 -9.28 6.99
CA ARG A 96 15.62 -9.23 8.15
C ARG A 96 17.01 -9.80 7.83
N ALA A 97 17.06 -10.90 7.08
CA ALA A 97 18.33 -11.54 6.68
C ALA A 97 19.20 -10.63 5.79
N GLN A 98 18.58 -9.93 4.80
CA GLN A 98 19.29 -8.96 3.96
C GLN A 98 19.82 -7.80 4.79
N LEU A 99 19.03 -7.23 5.70
CA LEU A 99 19.46 -6.15 6.58
C LEU A 99 20.60 -6.61 7.50
N GLY A 100 20.52 -7.83 8.02
CA GLY A 100 21.59 -8.44 8.82
C GLY A 100 22.90 -8.57 8.06
N LYS A 101 22.87 -9.07 6.81
CA LYS A 101 24.04 -9.13 5.93
C LYS A 101 24.64 -7.74 5.66
N GLN A 102 23.79 -6.75 5.40
CA GLN A 102 24.24 -5.37 5.18
C GLN A 102 24.90 -4.78 6.45
N LYS A 103 24.36 -5.07 7.63
CA LYS A 103 24.93 -4.66 8.92
C LYS A 103 26.32 -5.28 9.12
N LEU A 104 26.48 -6.56 8.84
CA LEU A 104 27.79 -7.26 8.91
C LEU A 104 28.80 -6.67 7.91
N ALA A 105 28.34 -6.23 6.74
CA ALA A 105 29.16 -5.55 5.75
C ALA A 105 29.47 -4.07 6.08
N GLY A 106 29.11 -3.61 7.29
CA GLY A 106 29.38 -2.25 7.75
C GLY A 106 28.45 -1.17 7.18
N LYS A 107 27.38 -1.54 6.46
CA LYS A 107 26.42 -0.57 5.93
C LYS A 107 25.60 0.02 7.10
N LYS A 108 25.71 1.34 7.26
CA LYS A 108 24.88 2.08 8.24
C LYS A 108 23.47 2.22 7.68
N GLN A 109 22.48 1.76 8.43
CA GLN A 109 21.06 1.93 8.12
C GLN A 109 20.41 2.83 9.14
N LYS A 110 19.44 3.62 8.70
CA LYS A 110 18.60 4.45 9.60
C LYS A 110 17.22 3.79 9.70
N TYR A 111 16.69 3.75 10.89
CA TYR A 111 15.39 3.18 11.19
C TYR A 111 14.38 4.25 11.58
N CYS A 112 13.11 4.01 11.25
CA CYS A 112 11.97 4.73 11.76
C CYS A 112 11.12 3.74 12.56
N PHE A 113 11.33 3.70 13.87
CA PHE A 113 10.57 2.84 14.76
C PHE A 113 9.17 3.39 14.99
N PHE A 114 8.18 2.51 14.97
CA PHE A 114 6.81 2.83 15.31
C PHE A 114 6.16 1.66 16.08
N TRP A 115 5.20 2.00 16.92
CA TRP A 115 4.35 1.04 17.62
C TRP A 115 3.13 1.77 18.21
N GLY A 116 2.02 1.01 18.39
CA GLY A 116 0.77 1.57 18.87
C GLY A 116 -0.09 2.17 17.76
N HIS A 117 -1.34 2.48 18.09
CA HIS A 117 -2.35 2.96 17.13
C HIS A 117 -3.17 4.13 17.66
N GLN A 118 -2.77 4.70 18.82
CA GLN A 118 -3.50 5.81 19.42
C GLN A 118 -3.13 7.13 18.73
N PRO A 119 -4.12 7.94 18.34
CA PRO A 119 -3.88 9.28 17.80
C PRO A 119 -3.23 10.18 18.86
N ALA A 120 -2.52 11.20 18.38
CA ALA A 120 -2.07 12.27 19.25
C ALA A 120 -3.27 13.04 19.85
N LYS A 121 -3.10 13.65 21.02
CA LYS A 121 -4.17 14.38 21.71
C LYS A 121 -4.70 15.57 20.91
N ASP A 122 -3.85 16.17 20.11
CA ASP A 122 -4.16 17.30 19.20
C ASP A 122 -4.69 16.87 17.83
N GLY A 123 -4.87 15.56 17.60
CA GLY A 123 -5.32 15.00 16.33
C GLY A 123 -4.26 14.94 15.23
N SER A 124 -3.01 15.33 15.51
CA SER A 124 -1.94 15.29 14.52
C SER A 124 -1.59 13.86 14.12
N VAL A 125 -1.15 13.69 12.86
CA VAL A 125 -0.66 12.42 12.34
C VAL A 125 0.70 12.12 12.96
N THR A 126 0.84 10.95 13.54
CA THR A 126 2.07 10.49 14.17
C THR A 126 2.46 9.10 13.64
N LYS A 127 3.58 8.56 14.13
CA LYS A 127 4.03 7.21 13.79
C LYS A 127 2.98 6.11 14.06
N SER A 128 2.01 6.35 14.94
CA SER A 128 0.88 5.43 15.17
C SER A 128 0.00 5.22 13.94
N ALA A 129 0.01 6.17 12.99
CA ALA A 129 -0.67 6.05 11.69
C ALA A 129 -0.13 4.89 10.83
N PHE A 130 1.08 4.40 11.11
CA PHE A 130 1.66 3.24 10.44
C PHE A 130 1.04 1.91 10.87
N SER A 131 0.37 1.87 12.03
CA SER A 131 -0.34 0.68 12.49
C SER A 131 -1.46 0.27 11.53
N GLN A 132 -1.66 -1.05 11.38
CA GLN A 132 -2.82 -1.61 10.69
C GLN A 132 -4.15 -1.24 11.39
N TRP A 133 -4.12 -0.96 12.70
CA TRP A 133 -5.28 -0.61 13.50
C TRP A 133 -5.65 0.87 13.47
N TRP A 134 -4.80 1.72 12.88
CA TRP A 134 -5.12 3.13 12.70
C TRP A 134 -6.39 3.29 11.86
N LYS A 135 -7.34 4.07 12.37
CA LYS A 135 -8.58 4.37 11.66
C LYS A 135 -8.29 5.31 10.51
N ALA A 136 -8.38 4.79 9.31
CA ALA A 136 -8.31 5.52 8.06
C ALA A 136 -9.21 4.82 7.07
N GLU A 137 -10.14 5.57 6.51
CA GLU A 137 -11.05 5.03 5.49
C GLU A 137 -10.37 5.03 4.14
N PHE A 138 -10.58 3.96 3.40
CA PHE A 138 -10.14 3.81 2.01
C PHE A 138 -11.00 2.77 1.30
N TYR A 139 -10.93 2.77 -0.02
CA TYR A 139 -11.65 1.83 -0.88
C TYR A 139 -10.69 0.85 -1.52
N GLY A 140 -11.17 -0.35 -1.81
CA GLY A 140 -10.49 -1.36 -2.61
C GLY A 140 -11.52 -2.33 -3.17
N GLU A 141 -11.43 -2.64 -4.46
CA GLU A 141 -12.37 -3.50 -5.19
C GLU A 141 -13.85 -3.08 -5.03
N GLY A 142 -14.10 -1.76 -4.95
CA GLY A 142 -15.43 -1.19 -4.77
C GLY A 142 -15.97 -1.26 -3.32
N GLU A 143 -15.22 -1.81 -2.37
CA GLU A 143 -15.61 -1.90 -0.96
C GLU A 143 -14.89 -0.84 -0.11
N ARG A 144 -15.55 -0.40 0.96
CA ARG A 144 -15.03 0.58 1.92
C ARG A 144 -14.49 -0.10 3.16
N PHE A 145 -13.25 0.19 3.48
CA PHE A 145 -12.56 -0.29 4.67
C PHE A 145 -12.33 0.85 5.66
N SER A 146 -12.42 0.56 6.95
CA SER A 146 -12.20 1.51 8.05
C SER A 146 -10.78 1.49 8.59
N SER A 147 -9.99 0.49 8.22
CA SER A 147 -8.61 0.29 8.63
C SER A 147 -7.94 -0.78 7.77
N ALA A 148 -6.61 -0.75 7.73
CA ALA A 148 -5.85 -1.79 7.04
C ALA A 148 -5.98 -3.18 7.71
N GLU A 149 -6.26 -3.24 9.02
CA GLU A 149 -6.60 -4.50 9.70
C GLU A 149 -7.90 -5.10 9.15
N GLN A 150 -8.93 -4.27 8.92
CA GLN A 150 -10.18 -4.75 8.34
C GLN A 150 -9.96 -5.31 6.94
N TYR A 151 -9.19 -4.61 6.11
CA TYR A 151 -8.81 -5.10 4.78
C TYR A 151 -8.08 -6.44 4.87
N MET A 152 -7.05 -6.53 5.71
CA MET A 152 -6.26 -7.75 5.86
C MET A 152 -7.12 -8.95 6.30
N MET A 153 -8.05 -8.76 7.25
CA MET A 153 -8.90 -9.85 7.73
C MET A 153 -10.00 -10.21 6.72
N ALA A 154 -10.58 -9.24 6.01
CA ALA A 154 -11.53 -9.50 4.94
C ALA A 154 -10.88 -10.27 3.78
N LYS A 155 -9.69 -9.87 3.34
CA LYS A 155 -8.91 -10.57 2.31
C LYS A 155 -8.45 -11.96 2.77
N LYS A 156 -8.18 -12.15 4.05
CA LYS A 156 -7.93 -13.48 4.60
C LYS A 156 -9.16 -14.39 4.48
N ALA A 157 -10.34 -13.89 4.85
CA ALA A 157 -11.57 -14.67 4.74
C ALA A 157 -11.88 -15.00 3.26
N GLU A 158 -11.69 -14.05 2.35
CA GLU A 158 -11.85 -14.23 0.91
C GLU A 158 -10.88 -15.29 0.35
N LEU A 159 -9.60 -15.22 0.71
CA LEU A 159 -8.56 -16.19 0.31
C LEU A 159 -8.93 -17.65 0.67
N PHE A 160 -9.63 -17.83 1.78
CA PHE A 160 -10.07 -19.14 2.25
C PHE A 160 -11.54 -19.47 1.92
N GLY A 161 -12.22 -18.62 1.12
CA GLY A 161 -13.58 -18.86 0.66
C GLY A 161 -14.64 -18.71 1.76
N ASP A 162 -14.33 -18.03 2.87
CA ASP A 162 -15.24 -17.85 4.00
C ASP A 162 -16.06 -16.55 3.88
N ALA A 163 -17.07 -16.60 3.02
CA ALA A 163 -17.91 -15.44 2.72
C ALA A 163 -18.68 -14.92 3.95
N GLU A 164 -19.04 -15.80 4.91
CA GLU A 164 -19.76 -15.42 6.11
C GLU A 164 -18.90 -14.55 7.04
N HIS A 165 -17.70 -15.02 7.41
CA HIS A 165 -16.77 -14.21 8.21
C HIS A 165 -16.33 -12.95 7.46
N ARG A 166 -16.16 -13.01 6.12
CA ARG A 166 -15.85 -11.82 5.32
C ARG A 166 -16.94 -10.75 5.47
N ALA A 167 -18.21 -11.11 5.31
CA ALA A 167 -19.33 -10.18 5.45
C ALA A 167 -19.43 -9.60 6.87
N GLU A 168 -19.22 -10.42 7.89
CA GLU A 168 -19.22 -9.95 9.28
C GLU A 168 -18.06 -8.98 9.54
N ILE A 169 -16.84 -9.30 9.10
CA ILE A 169 -15.65 -8.43 9.22
C ILE A 169 -15.92 -7.06 8.58
N LEU A 170 -16.51 -7.03 7.38
CA LEU A 170 -16.81 -5.78 6.67
C LEU A 170 -17.87 -4.92 7.40
N SER A 171 -18.77 -5.54 8.16
CA SER A 171 -19.79 -4.83 8.96
C SER A 171 -19.22 -4.14 10.21
N LEU A 172 -18.05 -4.55 10.68
CA LEU A 172 -17.46 -4.09 11.94
C LEU A 172 -16.56 -2.85 11.75
N ARG A 173 -16.34 -2.15 12.87
CA ARG A 173 -15.40 -1.00 12.97
C ARG A 173 -14.41 -1.14 14.13
N ASP A 174 -14.59 -2.12 15.02
CA ASP A 174 -13.70 -2.38 16.15
C ASP A 174 -12.56 -3.32 15.73
N PRO A 175 -11.29 -2.86 15.70
CA PRO A 175 -10.17 -3.68 15.26
C PRO A 175 -9.95 -4.95 16.10
N LYS A 176 -10.33 -4.93 17.39
CA LYS A 176 -10.19 -6.11 18.25
C LYS A 176 -11.14 -7.22 17.83
N ARG A 177 -12.40 -6.88 17.54
CA ARG A 177 -13.41 -7.83 17.05
C ARG A 177 -13.05 -8.32 15.66
N ILE A 178 -12.64 -7.42 14.78
CA ILE A 178 -12.17 -7.75 13.42
C ILE A 178 -11.03 -8.78 13.49
N LYS A 179 -10.02 -8.53 14.34
CA LYS A 179 -8.90 -9.46 14.52
C LYS A 179 -9.34 -10.81 15.11
N ALA A 180 -10.30 -10.80 16.04
CA ALA A 180 -10.84 -12.03 16.60
C ALA A 180 -11.50 -12.89 15.51
N LEU A 181 -12.40 -12.32 14.71
CA LEU A 181 -13.01 -13.03 13.56
C LEU A 181 -11.99 -13.52 12.55
N GLY A 182 -10.97 -12.73 12.26
CA GLY A 182 -9.87 -13.15 11.39
C GLY A 182 -9.10 -14.40 11.87
N ARG A 183 -9.18 -14.73 13.17
CA ARG A 183 -8.62 -15.98 13.72
C ARG A 183 -9.58 -17.16 13.58
N GLU A 184 -10.87 -16.90 13.39
CA GLU A 184 -11.94 -17.88 13.28
C GLU A 184 -12.26 -18.25 11.82
N VAL A 185 -11.58 -17.62 10.85
CA VAL A 185 -11.75 -17.89 9.41
C VAL A 185 -11.60 -19.38 9.14
N ARG A 186 -12.66 -19.97 8.56
CA ARG A 186 -12.74 -21.37 8.20
C ARG A 186 -11.87 -21.71 6.99
N GLY A 187 -11.47 -22.96 6.88
CA GLY A 187 -10.62 -23.42 5.78
C GLY A 187 -9.19 -22.86 5.81
N PHE A 188 -8.75 -22.31 6.95
CA PHE A 188 -7.44 -21.72 7.12
C PHE A 188 -6.32 -22.74 6.93
N GLU A 189 -5.35 -22.42 6.08
CA GLU A 189 -4.13 -23.16 5.82
C GLU A 189 -2.91 -22.25 6.01
N GLU A 190 -2.07 -22.55 7.00
CA GLU A 190 -0.92 -21.72 7.37
C GLU A 190 0.03 -21.49 6.18
N ALA A 191 0.35 -22.51 5.40
CA ALA A 191 1.26 -22.41 4.26
C ALA A 191 0.71 -21.46 3.17
N VAL A 192 -0.60 -21.51 2.92
CA VAL A 192 -1.29 -20.59 2.00
C VAL A 192 -1.23 -19.17 2.54
N TRP A 193 -1.60 -18.99 3.81
CA TRP A 193 -1.54 -17.68 4.45
C TRP A 193 -0.15 -17.05 4.39
N GLN A 194 0.90 -17.81 4.68
CA GLN A 194 2.29 -17.34 4.62
C GLN A 194 2.67 -16.85 3.22
N ARG A 195 2.17 -17.50 2.17
CA ARG A 195 2.42 -17.07 0.78
C ARG A 195 1.72 -15.75 0.43
N PHE A 196 0.49 -15.55 0.91
CA PHE A 196 -0.35 -14.41 0.48
C PHE A 196 -0.31 -13.21 1.43
N ARG A 197 -0.06 -13.43 2.74
CA ARG A 197 -0.21 -12.40 3.79
C ARG A 197 0.56 -11.12 3.52
N TYR A 198 1.78 -11.22 2.96
CA TYR A 198 2.59 -10.04 2.71
C TYR A 198 2.01 -9.17 1.58
N ALA A 199 1.61 -9.78 0.48
CA ALA A 199 0.96 -9.09 -0.63
C ALA A 199 -0.36 -8.43 -0.19
N ILE A 200 -1.15 -9.11 0.65
CA ILE A 200 -2.38 -8.54 1.22
C ILE A 200 -2.07 -7.27 2.04
N VAL A 201 -1.08 -7.31 2.92
CA VAL A 201 -0.70 -6.14 3.73
C VAL A 201 -0.07 -5.04 2.89
N LEU A 202 0.71 -5.38 1.87
CA LEU A 202 1.27 -4.42 0.91
C LEU A 202 0.15 -3.66 0.19
N ASN A 203 -0.85 -4.36 -0.35
CA ASN A 203 -2.00 -3.75 -1.03
C ASN A 203 -2.85 -2.90 -0.08
N GLY A 204 -3.23 -3.42 1.09
CA GLY A 204 -3.99 -2.65 2.08
C GLY A 204 -3.24 -1.38 2.54
N SER A 205 -1.92 -1.46 2.66
CA SER A 205 -1.09 -0.30 2.96
C SER A 205 -1.02 0.67 1.76
N TRP A 206 -0.88 0.16 0.53
CA TRP A 206 -0.94 0.98 -0.68
C TRP A 206 -2.26 1.76 -0.76
N LEU A 207 -3.40 1.09 -0.66
CA LEU A 207 -4.73 1.70 -0.70
C LEU A 207 -4.93 2.75 0.40
N LYS A 208 -4.51 2.42 1.63
CA LYS A 208 -4.59 3.35 2.76
C LYS A 208 -3.80 4.63 2.53
N PHE A 209 -2.55 4.52 2.09
CA PHE A 209 -1.67 5.68 1.99
C PHE A 209 -1.81 6.44 0.67
N SER A 210 -2.24 5.82 -0.42
CA SER A 210 -2.52 6.52 -1.68
C SER A 210 -3.78 7.38 -1.61
N GLN A 211 -4.80 6.95 -0.84
CA GLN A 211 -6.10 7.62 -0.73
C GLN A 211 -6.20 8.61 0.44
N ASN A 212 -5.21 8.68 1.33
CA ASN A 212 -5.20 9.59 2.47
C ASN A 212 -3.98 10.52 2.40
N PRO A 213 -4.11 11.73 1.83
CA PRO A 213 -2.97 12.63 1.58
C PRO A 213 -2.13 12.95 2.82
N ASP A 214 -2.75 13.25 3.96
CA ASP A 214 -2.04 13.56 5.20
C ASP A 214 -1.20 12.38 5.68
N LEU A 215 -1.72 11.14 5.56
CA LEU A 215 -1.00 9.92 5.92
C LEU A 215 0.12 9.64 4.91
N ARG A 216 -0.14 9.87 3.63
CA ARG A 216 0.85 9.76 2.55
C ARG A 216 2.04 10.68 2.79
N ASP A 217 1.77 11.96 3.03
CA ASP A 217 2.80 12.96 3.25
C ASP A 217 3.62 12.66 4.50
N PHE A 218 2.96 12.18 5.56
CA PHE A 218 3.65 11.73 6.76
C PHE A 218 4.55 10.50 6.49
N LEU A 219 4.08 9.52 5.73
CA LEU A 219 4.90 8.36 5.33
C LEU A 219 6.10 8.79 4.47
N LEU A 220 5.89 9.68 3.49
CA LEU A 220 6.96 10.22 2.64
C LEU A 220 8.00 11.02 3.45
N SER A 221 7.59 11.72 4.50
CA SER A 221 8.47 12.50 5.38
C SER A 221 9.49 11.63 6.15
N THR A 222 9.29 10.32 6.23
CA THR A 222 10.25 9.39 6.87
C THR A 222 11.56 9.25 6.07
N GLY A 223 11.63 9.81 4.87
CA GLY A 223 12.84 9.83 4.02
C GLY A 223 13.24 8.42 3.58
N ASP A 224 14.51 8.07 3.74
CA ASP A 224 15.05 6.75 3.32
C ASP A 224 15.23 5.77 4.48
N LYS A 225 14.64 6.07 5.64
CA LYS A 225 14.71 5.18 6.80
C LYS A 225 13.92 3.90 6.52
N ILE A 226 14.44 2.77 6.97
CA ILE A 226 13.65 1.53 7.02
C ILE A 226 12.61 1.68 8.14
N LEU A 227 11.34 1.46 7.81
CA LEU A 227 10.29 1.44 8.83
C LEU A 227 10.37 0.13 9.62
N VAL A 228 10.21 0.24 10.94
CA VAL A 228 10.37 -0.89 11.85
C VAL A 228 9.24 -0.90 12.88
N GLU A 229 8.41 -1.94 12.85
CA GLU A 229 7.40 -2.13 13.89
C GLU A 229 8.04 -2.68 15.16
N ALA A 230 8.25 -1.79 16.13
CA ALA A 230 8.89 -2.11 17.42
C ALA A 230 7.86 -2.66 18.42
N SER A 231 7.11 -3.69 18.01
CA SER A 231 6.18 -4.42 18.86
C SER A 231 6.89 -5.55 19.59
N PRO A 232 6.90 -5.57 20.93
CA PRO A 232 7.50 -6.67 21.68
C PRO A 232 6.68 -7.96 21.61
N TYR A 233 5.40 -7.87 21.19
CA TYR A 233 4.46 -8.99 21.16
C TYR A 233 4.28 -9.61 19.77
N ASP A 234 4.70 -8.92 18.70
CA ASP A 234 4.52 -9.39 17.33
C ASP A 234 5.88 -9.77 16.72
N ARG A 235 5.99 -11.04 16.34
CA ARG A 235 7.19 -11.58 15.69
C ARG A 235 7.03 -11.81 14.20
N VAL A 236 5.86 -11.55 13.67
CA VAL A 236 5.58 -11.65 12.23
C VAL A 236 5.62 -10.25 11.61
N TRP A 237 4.77 -9.37 12.09
CA TRP A 237 4.64 -8.01 11.56
C TRP A 237 5.68 -7.07 12.13
N GLY A 238 6.07 -7.26 13.41
CA GLY A 238 7.07 -6.50 14.13
C GLY A 238 8.37 -7.25 14.35
N ILE A 239 9.28 -6.61 15.11
CA ILE A 239 10.62 -7.13 15.41
C ILE A 239 10.68 -7.95 16.71
N GLY A 240 9.59 -8.04 17.47
CA GLY A 240 9.57 -8.74 18.77
C GLY A 240 10.39 -8.04 19.86
N LEU A 241 10.66 -6.75 19.71
CA LEU A 241 11.42 -5.88 20.63
C LEU A 241 10.75 -4.51 20.71
N THR A 242 10.97 -3.80 21.81
CA THR A 242 10.61 -2.37 21.91
C THR A 242 11.70 -1.49 21.30
N GLU A 243 11.34 -0.26 20.90
CA GLU A 243 12.29 0.76 20.38
C GLU A 243 13.42 1.07 21.38
N GLN A 244 13.15 0.95 22.69
CA GLN A 244 14.09 1.28 23.76
C GLN A 244 15.12 0.19 24.02
N GLU A 245 14.90 -1.02 23.52
CA GLU A 245 15.88 -2.10 23.67
C GLU A 245 17.09 -1.85 22.75
N GLU A 246 18.31 -1.92 23.32
CA GLU A 246 19.57 -1.75 22.56
C GLU A 246 19.64 -2.65 21.30
N ALA A 247 18.99 -3.80 21.37
CA ALA A 247 18.93 -4.75 20.28
C ALA A 247 18.07 -4.28 19.08
N ALA A 248 17.21 -3.25 19.25
CA ALA A 248 16.30 -2.78 18.20
C ALA A 248 17.05 -2.24 16.96
N ASP A 249 18.20 -1.58 17.14
CA ASP A 249 19.04 -1.07 16.05
C ASP A 249 19.85 -2.15 15.32
N ASN A 250 19.68 -3.42 15.71
CA ASN A 250 20.46 -4.50 15.13
C ASN A 250 19.56 -5.63 14.56
N PRO A 251 19.36 -5.68 13.23
CA PRO A 251 18.52 -6.71 12.59
C PRO A 251 18.92 -8.16 12.92
N LEU A 252 20.20 -8.40 13.26
CA LEU A 252 20.67 -9.72 13.66
C LEU A 252 20.09 -10.17 15.00
N LYS A 253 19.69 -9.21 15.86
CA LYS A 253 19.13 -9.45 17.19
C LYS A 253 17.59 -9.40 17.22
N TRP A 254 16.94 -9.03 16.12
CA TRP A 254 15.47 -9.03 16.06
C TRP A 254 14.91 -10.42 16.29
N LYS A 255 13.83 -10.50 17.05
CA LYS A 255 13.11 -11.74 17.36
C LYS A 255 11.96 -11.99 16.38
N GLY A 256 11.68 -11.03 15.49
CA GLY A 256 10.60 -11.05 14.49
C GLY A 256 11.06 -10.62 13.11
N GLU A 257 10.14 -10.72 12.13
CA GLU A 257 10.44 -10.58 10.71
C GLU A 257 10.27 -9.15 10.18
N ASN A 258 9.56 -8.25 10.90
CA ASN A 258 9.27 -6.87 10.50
C ASN A 258 8.49 -6.74 9.19
N LEU A 259 7.58 -7.65 8.88
CA LEU A 259 6.90 -7.65 7.58
C LEU A 259 6.07 -6.37 7.35
N LEU A 260 5.42 -5.79 8.39
CA LEU A 260 4.70 -4.54 8.24
C LEU A 260 5.65 -3.36 7.96
N GLY A 261 6.76 -3.27 8.67
CA GLY A 261 7.75 -2.23 8.42
C GLY A 261 8.32 -2.29 6.99
N PHE A 262 8.53 -3.48 6.46
CA PHE A 262 8.99 -3.67 5.08
C PHE A 262 7.91 -3.32 4.06
N ALA A 263 6.66 -3.73 4.26
CA ALA A 263 5.56 -3.36 3.39
C ALA A 263 5.38 -1.83 3.31
N LEU A 264 5.43 -1.13 4.45
CA LEU A 264 5.36 0.33 4.49
C LEU A 264 6.57 1.00 3.83
N THR A 265 7.76 0.41 3.93
CA THR A 265 8.96 0.90 3.25
C THR A 265 8.80 0.81 1.73
N GLU A 266 8.27 -0.31 1.23
CA GLU A 266 7.99 -0.51 -0.19
C GLU A 266 6.86 0.40 -0.71
N VAL A 267 5.78 0.54 0.05
CA VAL A 267 4.68 1.47 -0.27
C VAL A 267 5.18 2.91 -0.35
N ARG A 268 6.02 3.35 0.59
CA ARG A 268 6.63 4.69 0.54
C ARG A 268 7.47 4.90 -0.72
N GLU A 269 8.26 3.92 -1.11
CA GLU A 269 9.08 4.00 -2.33
C GLU A 269 8.21 4.09 -3.58
N GLU A 270 7.13 3.32 -3.61
CA GLU A 270 6.19 3.35 -4.72
C GLU A 270 5.44 4.69 -4.80
N LEU A 271 4.90 5.17 -3.68
CA LEU A 271 4.26 6.49 -3.61
C LEU A 271 5.21 7.59 -4.07
N ARG A 272 6.45 7.60 -3.56
CA ARG A 272 7.47 8.59 -3.97
C ARG A 272 7.69 8.57 -5.49
N ARG A 273 7.68 7.40 -6.11
CA ARG A 273 7.89 7.23 -7.55
C ARG A 273 6.70 7.73 -8.35
N VAL A 274 5.47 7.35 -7.98
CA VAL A 274 4.27 7.67 -8.75
C VAL A 274 3.76 9.09 -8.52
N THR A 275 4.04 9.70 -7.36
CA THR A 275 3.61 11.08 -7.03
C THR A 275 4.72 12.12 -7.22
N ALA A 276 5.89 11.73 -7.73
CA ALA A 276 7.06 12.63 -7.86
C ALA A 276 6.77 13.93 -8.63
N GLN A 277 5.85 13.90 -9.56
CA GLN A 277 5.48 15.02 -10.41
C GLN A 277 4.01 15.45 -10.25
N GLU A 278 3.34 15.01 -9.18
CA GLU A 278 1.91 15.30 -8.90
C GLU A 278 1.62 16.81 -8.89
N ALA A 279 2.56 17.63 -8.40
CA ALA A 279 2.43 19.08 -8.38
C ALA A 279 2.32 19.73 -9.78
N LEU A 280 2.62 19.01 -10.85
CA LEU A 280 2.44 19.46 -12.23
C LEU A 280 1.04 19.20 -12.76
N CYS A 281 0.20 18.48 -12.03
CA CYS A 281 -1.16 18.13 -12.43
C CYS A 281 -2.16 19.23 -12.09
N ASP A 282 -3.17 19.39 -12.96
CA ASP A 282 -4.36 20.22 -12.69
C ASP A 282 -5.51 19.32 -12.23
N PHE A 283 -5.69 19.18 -10.93
CA PHE A 283 -6.78 18.42 -10.34
C PHE A 283 -8.16 19.10 -10.46
N LYS A 284 -8.24 20.33 -10.99
CA LYS A 284 -9.54 20.96 -11.30
C LYS A 284 -10.21 20.36 -12.53
N SER A 285 -9.45 19.57 -13.29
CA SER A 285 -9.94 18.83 -14.45
C SER A 285 -10.58 17.47 -14.12
N VAL A 286 -10.47 17.05 -12.85
CA VAL A 286 -11.00 15.77 -12.33
C VAL A 286 -12.49 15.88 -11.99
#